data_2a308d07fc026ebb4c8f3fe033600c0f
#
_entry.id   2a308d07fc026ebb4c8f3fe033600c0f
#
_cell.length_a   1.000
_cell.length_b   1.000
_cell.length_c   1.000
_cell.angle_alpha   90.00
_cell.angle_beta   90.00
_cell.angle_gamma   90.00
#
_symmetry.space_group_name_H-M   'P 1'
#
loop_
_entity.id
_entity.type
_entity.pdbx_description
1 polymer ?
#
loop_
_entity_poly.entity_id
_entity_poly.type
_entity_poly.pdbx_seq_one_letter_code
_entity_poly.pdbx_strand_id
1 'polypeptide(L)'
;MKGKFSEFYSSLPNINISDIDNLTLIFDTNIFMYLYLFDEKRQDAFFYNMKQKGFKVFIPYNVGLEYQINRDFQIKNKDVVKQRIDNAFLSIDKVMDETLAAISSFNNNKLKGLIDNINKLKSEISNSTNCFVSDNFDNFKCSNNQDYFDDSIRRRIDDLVHDVGEPYDPKKLEEIYKNGEDRFLKKIPPGFRDSKKGDECYYHDGVEYIKKYGDLIIWMQVLDYLKNCNDGEFVLFVTNDLKSDFWKNINNYKIPHPYLKKEAKSINAEIEFDMMTADEFFNQVMISDLDSNSTEAQNTKDEIKETINVVLSPYESLQERAEQYDRLFSYDDDEMNDRY
;
A
#
# COMPACT_ATOMS: atom_id res chain seq x y z
N MET A 1 6.06 -29.31 -18.53
CA MET A 1 6.39 -28.54 -17.34
C MET A 1 5.24 -27.63 -16.93
N LYS A 2 4.62 -26.86 -17.87
CA LYS A 2 3.53 -25.89 -17.55
C LYS A 2 2.39 -26.53 -16.74
N GLY A 3 1.95 -27.74 -17.04
CA GLY A 3 0.85 -28.39 -16.32
C GLY A 3 1.14 -28.78 -14.86
N LYS A 4 2.43 -28.94 -14.46
CA LYS A 4 2.82 -29.26 -13.08
C LYS A 4 3.33 -28.06 -12.29
N PHE A 5 3.66 -26.96 -12.97
CA PHE A 5 4.28 -25.77 -12.41
C PHE A 5 3.60 -24.51 -12.94
N SER A 6 2.27 -24.58 -13.15
CA SER A 6 1.49 -23.48 -13.74
C SER A 6 1.61 -22.19 -12.95
N GLU A 7 1.87 -22.26 -11.66
CA GLU A 7 2.08 -21.14 -10.76
C GLU A 7 3.27 -20.24 -11.12
N PHE A 8 4.22 -20.73 -11.90
CA PHE A 8 5.37 -19.96 -12.41
C PHE A 8 5.11 -19.32 -13.77
N TYR A 9 3.96 -19.59 -14.38
CA TYR A 9 3.55 -19.04 -15.66
C TYR A 9 2.46 -18.01 -15.41
N SER A 10 2.85 -16.77 -15.21
CA SER A 10 1.89 -15.66 -15.03
C SER A 10 1.31 -15.23 -16.37
N SER A 11 0.05 -14.88 -16.39
CA SER A 11 -0.60 -14.18 -17.50
C SER A 11 -0.30 -12.67 -17.49
N LEU A 12 0.22 -12.14 -16.38
CA LEU A 12 0.70 -10.75 -16.28
C LEU A 12 2.03 -10.57 -17.05
N PRO A 13 2.30 -9.44 -17.70
CA PRO A 13 1.74 -8.09 -17.43
C PRO A 13 0.61 -7.64 -18.39
N ASN A 14 -0.08 -8.51 -19.07
CA ASN A 14 -0.99 -8.14 -20.17
C ASN A 14 -2.47 -8.43 -19.85
N ILE A 15 -2.85 -8.60 -18.60
CA ILE A 15 -4.28 -8.73 -18.25
C ILE A 15 -4.92 -7.35 -18.34
N ASN A 16 -5.85 -7.20 -19.29
CA ASN A 16 -6.80 -6.10 -19.30
C ASN A 16 -8.06 -6.57 -18.58
N ILE A 17 -8.34 -5.95 -17.41
CA ILE A 17 -9.51 -6.32 -16.59
C ILE A 17 -10.84 -6.15 -17.32
N SER A 18 -10.88 -5.27 -18.34
CA SER A 18 -12.08 -5.05 -19.13
C SER A 18 -12.42 -6.20 -20.09
N ASP A 19 -11.47 -7.08 -20.37
CA ASP A 19 -11.63 -8.20 -21.29
C ASP A 19 -11.96 -9.52 -20.55
N ILE A 20 -12.13 -9.45 -19.22
CA ILE A 20 -12.38 -10.61 -18.39
C ILE A 20 -13.88 -10.73 -18.11
N ASP A 21 -14.48 -11.80 -18.56
CA ASP A 21 -15.84 -12.17 -18.17
C ASP A 21 -15.87 -12.75 -16.74
N ASN A 22 -16.97 -12.54 -16.03
CA ASN A 22 -17.18 -13.06 -14.66
C ASN A 22 -16.06 -12.71 -13.67
N LEU A 23 -15.55 -11.48 -13.74
CA LEU A 23 -14.52 -10.99 -12.87
C LEU A 23 -15.07 -10.63 -11.48
N THR A 24 -14.50 -11.25 -10.45
CA THR A 24 -14.65 -10.80 -9.06
C THR A 24 -13.36 -10.13 -8.60
N LEU A 25 -13.50 -8.91 -8.10
CA LEU A 25 -12.43 -8.14 -7.49
C LEU A 25 -12.46 -8.35 -5.97
N ILE A 26 -11.32 -8.65 -5.41
CA ILE A 26 -11.08 -8.64 -3.97
C ILE A 26 -10.10 -7.53 -3.68
N PHE A 27 -10.47 -6.57 -2.84
CA PHE A 27 -9.60 -5.46 -2.49
C PHE A 27 -8.96 -5.66 -1.12
N ASP A 28 -7.71 -5.26 -1.03
CA ASP A 28 -7.03 -5.04 0.24
C ASP A 28 -7.42 -3.67 0.82
N THR A 29 -7.24 -3.49 2.13
CA THR A 29 -7.61 -2.28 2.87
C THR A 29 -7.03 -1.00 2.25
N ASN A 30 -5.79 -1.05 1.78
CA ASN A 30 -5.11 0.10 1.18
C ASN A 30 -5.82 0.66 -0.06
N ILE A 31 -6.53 -0.17 -0.84
CA ILE A 31 -7.27 0.28 -2.02
C ILE A 31 -8.35 1.30 -1.63
N PHE A 32 -9.10 1.02 -0.58
CA PHE A 32 -10.12 1.95 -0.08
C PHE A 32 -9.52 3.21 0.54
N MET A 33 -8.35 3.08 1.20
CA MET A 33 -7.68 4.23 1.81
C MET A 33 -7.19 5.23 0.76
N TYR A 34 -6.73 4.75 -0.41
CA TYR A 34 -6.32 5.63 -1.51
C TYR A 34 -7.46 6.48 -2.05
N LEU A 35 -8.71 6.01 -2.01
CA LEU A 35 -9.86 6.78 -2.49
C LEU A 35 -10.05 8.08 -1.71
N TYR A 36 -9.62 8.15 -0.45
CA TYR A 36 -9.65 9.40 0.34
C TYR A 36 -8.56 10.39 -0.06
N LEU A 37 -7.52 9.94 -0.73
CA LEU A 37 -6.37 10.77 -1.11
C LEU A 37 -6.49 11.32 -2.53
N PHE A 38 -7.31 10.69 -3.39
CA PHE A 38 -7.60 11.20 -4.72
C PHE A 38 -8.46 12.46 -4.68
N ASP A 39 -8.30 13.34 -5.66
CA ASP A 39 -9.20 14.45 -5.88
C ASP A 39 -10.62 13.97 -6.29
N GLU A 40 -11.60 14.85 -6.22
CA GLU A 40 -13.01 14.53 -6.53
C GLU A 40 -13.18 13.99 -7.95
N LYS A 41 -12.46 14.56 -8.92
CA LYS A 41 -12.52 14.13 -10.33
C LYS A 41 -12.05 12.68 -10.50
N ARG A 42 -10.99 12.27 -9.79
CA ARG A 42 -10.45 10.91 -9.83
C ARG A 42 -11.35 9.93 -9.08
N GLN A 43 -11.89 10.36 -7.96
CA GLN A 43 -12.90 9.59 -7.23
C GLN A 43 -14.11 9.31 -8.13
N ASP A 44 -14.62 10.34 -8.81
CA ASP A 44 -15.76 10.21 -9.71
C ASP A 44 -15.46 9.25 -10.87
N ALA A 45 -14.31 9.40 -11.51
CA ALA A 45 -13.88 8.51 -12.58
C ALA A 45 -13.78 7.05 -12.09
N PHE A 46 -13.18 6.81 -10.91
CA PHE A 46 -13.09 5.48 -10.33
C PHE A 46 -14.47 4.84 -10.14
N PHE A 47 -15.35 5.49 -9.36
CA PHE A 47 -16.64 4.91 -9.04
C PHE A 47 -17.56 4.79 -10.27
N TYR A 48 -17.50 5.76 -11.19
CA TYR A 48 -18.23 5.68 -12.43
C TYR A 48 -17.79 4.47 -13.26
N ASN A 49 -16.49 4.29 -13.49
CA ASN A 49 -15.98 3.22 -14.31
C ASN A 49 -16.19 1.84 -13.66
N MET A 50 -16.01 1.73 -12.35
CA MET A 50 -16.33 0.50 -11.61
C MET A 50 -17.79 0.09 -11.81
N LYS A 51 -18.71 1.05 -11.73
CA LYS A 51 -20.15 0.80 -11.93
C LYS A 51 -20.49 0.44 -13.38
N GLN A 52 -19.89 1.14 -14.36
CA GLN A 52 -20.12 0.86 -15.79
C GLN A 52 -19.64 -0.54 -16.19
N LYS A 53 -18.52 -0.99 -15.65
CA LYS A 53 -17.96 -2.31 -15.93
C LYS A 53 -18.71 -3.44 -15.22
N GLY A 54 -19.47 -3.12 -14.18
CA GLY A 54 -20.29 -4.10 -13.45
C GLY A 54 -19.48 -5.20 -12.76
N PHE A 55 -18.25 -4.89 -12.33
CA PHE A 55 -17.43 -5.85 -11.63
C PHE A 55 -18.07 -6.26 -10.29
N LYS A 56 -18.06 -7.55 -10.00
CA LYS A 56 -18.41 -8.03 -8.68
C LYS A 56 -17.28 -7.71 -7.70
N VAL A 57 -17.62 -7.14 -6.54
CA VAL A 57 -16.64 -6.78 -5.51
C VAL A 57 -16.97 -7.55 -4.23
N PHE A 58 -16.01 -8.35 -3.79
CA PHE A 58 -16.05 -9.06 -2.51
C PHE A 58 -14.99 -8.49 -1.56
N ILE A 59 -15.34 -8.33 -0.30
CA ILE A 59 -14.44 -7.81 0.73
C ILE A 59 -14.25 -8.85 1.83
N PRO A 60 -13.03 -9.34 2.08
CA PRO A 60 -12.72 -10.10 3.27
C PRO A 60 -13.12 -9.34 4.54
N TYR A 61 -13.69 -10.02 5.52
CA TYR A 61 -14.15 -9.37 6.76
C TYR A 61 -13.04 -8.53 7.42
N ASN A 62 -11.81 -9.07 7.48
CA ASN A 62 -10.70 -8.37 8.12
C ASN A 62 -10.32 -7.08 7.36
N VAL A 63 -10.42 -7.07 6.04
CA VAL A 63 -10.25 -5.85 5.22
C VAL A 63 -11.31 -4.81 5.59
N GLY A 64 -12.57 -5.22 5.67
CA GLY A 64 -13.67 -4.34 6.08
C GLY A 64 -13.45 -3.77 7.48
N LEU A 65 -13.03 -4.60 8.42
CA LEU A 65 -12.74 -4.19 9.80
C LEU A 65 -11.56 -3.21 9.88
N GLU A 66 -10.45 -3.51 9.23
CA GLU A 66 -9.29 -2.62 9.15
C GLU A 66 -9.63 -1.29 8.48
N TYR A 67 -10.45 -1.32 7.43
CA TYR A 67 -10.95 -0.11 6.78
C TYR A 67 -11.72 0.77 7.77
N GLN A 68 -12.67 0.20 8.53
CA GLN A 68 -13.46 0.97 9.49
C GLN A 68 -12.60 1.56 10.62
N ILE A 69 -11.61 0.81 11.10
CA ILE A 69 -10.67 1.28 12.15
C ILE A 69 -9.78 2.43 11.63
N ASN A 70 -9.26 2.29 10.41
CA ASN A 70 -8.28 3.23 9.86
C ASN A 70 -8.92 4.44 9.15
N ARG A 71 -10.20 4.37 8.79
CA ARG A 71 -10.93 5.41 8.05
C ARG A 71 -10.89 6.77 8.75
N ASP A 72 -11.09 6.79 10.07
CA ASP A 72 -11.05 8.03 10.86
C ASP A 72 -9.72 8.76 10.74
N PHE A 73 -8.62 8.00 10.69
CA PHE A 73 -7.30 8.57 10.47
C PHE A 73 -7.19 9.23 9.08
N GLN A 74 -7.73 8.61 8.03
CA GLN A 74 -7.70 9.18 6.67
C GLN A 74 -8.55 10.46 6.56
N ILE A 75 -9.70 10.49 7.20
CA ILE A 75 -10.56 11.68 7.21
C ILE A 75 -9.88 12.85 7.95
N LYS A 76 -9.22 12.57 9.07
CA LYS A 76 -8.55 13.59 9.88
C LYS A 76 -7.23 14.07 9.28
N ASN A 77 -6.51 13.19 8.58
CA ASN A 77 -5.18 13.51 8.04
C ASN A 77 -5.23 13.92 6.55
N LYS A 78 -6.15 14.81 6.20
CA LYS A 78 -6.22 15.43 4.86
C LYS A 78 -4.93 16.17 4.45
N ASP A 79 -4.05 16.44 5.43
CA ASP A 79 -2.77 17.12 5.23
C ASP A 79 -1.57 16.16 5.10
N VAL A 80 -1.77 14.91 4.68
CA VAL A 80 -0.67 13.93 4.59
C VAL A 80 0.45 14.41 3.65
N VAL A 81 0.10 15.07 2.54
CA VAL A 81 1.09 15.65 1.62
C VAL A 81 1.85 16.78 2.30
N LYS A 82 1.12 17.69 3.00
CA LYS A 82 1.75 18.77 3.78
C LYS A 82 2.68 18.21 4.85
N GLN A 83 2.21 17.23 5.63
CA GLN A 83 3.03 16.57 6.65
C GLN A 83 4.28 15.91 6.07
N ARG A 84 4.21 15.30 4.88
CA ARG A 84 5.37 14.72 4.21
C ARG A 84 6.38 15.78 3.82
N ILE A 85 5.91 16.87 3.26
CA ILE A 85 6.76 18.01 2.91
C ILE A 85 7.39 18.58 4.17
N ASP A 86 6.62 18.82 5.21
CA ASP A 86 7.13 19.30 6.50
C ASP A 86 8.19 18.33 7.08
N ASN A 87 7.95 17.02 7.05
CA ASN A 87 8.90 16.01 7.50
C ASN A 87 10.17 15.94 6.62
N ALA A 88 10.04 16.09 5.30
CA ALA A 88 11.19 16.14 4.41
C ALA A 88 12.09 17.35 4.75
N PHE A 89 11.51 18.52 4.98
CA PHE A 89 12.24 19.71 5.35
C PHE A 89 12.85 19.62 6.74
N LEU A 90 12.13 19.04 7.72
CA LEU A 90 12.70 18.74 9.05
C LEU A 90 13.91 17.81 8.94
N SER A 91 13.90 16.85 8.01
CA SER A 91 15.02 15.95 7.77
C SER A 91 16.23 16.69 7.18
N ILE A 92 16.01 17.59 6.22
CA ILE A 92 17.05 18.46 5.66
C ILE A 92 17.64 19.35 6.75
N ASP A 93 16.80 19.96 7.57
CA ASP A 93 17.20 20.84 8.67
C ASP A 93 18.09 20.10 9.67
N LYS A 94 17.72 18.88 10.04
CA LYS A 94 18.48 17.99 10.92
C LYS A 94 19.85 17.63 10.35
N VAL A 95 19.92 17.23 9.08
CA VAL A 95 21.20 16.92 8.41
C VAL A 95 22.12 18.15 8.36
N MET A 96 21.55 19.34 8.13
CA MET A 96 22.33 20.59 8.15
C MET A 96 22.85 20.90 9.55
N ASP A 97 22.07 20.71 10.60
CA ASP A 97 22.50 20.91 11.99
C ASP A 97 23.60 19.92 12.41
N GLU A 98 23.48 18.65 12.04
CA GLU A 98 24.50 17.64 12.27
C GLU A 98 25.82 17.99 11.55
N THR A 99 25.70 18.47 10.32
CA THR A 99 26.86 18.95 9.53
C THR A 99 27.54 20.17 10.18
N LEU A 100 26.75 21.15 10.62
CA LEU A 100 27.25 22.32 11.34
C LEU A 100 27.93 21.93 12.64
N ALA A 101 27.35 21.02 13.42
CA ALA A 101 27.96 20.52 14.65
C ALA A 101 29.28 19.82 14.40
N ALA A 102 29.36 18.98 13.37
CA ALA A 102 30.58 18.29 12.96
C ALA A 102 31.68 19.30 12.55
N ILE A 103 31.37 20.31 11.72
CA ILE A 103 32.33 21.33 11.28
C ILE A 103 32.79 22.19 12.46
N SER A 104 31.89 22.56 13.36
CA SER A 104 32.18 23.39 14.53
C SER A 104 33.11 22.69 15.53
N SER A 105 33.14 21.37 15.56
CA SER A 105 34.02 20.59 16.42
C SER A 105 35.51 20.72 16.04
N PHE A 106 35.83 21.13 14.81
CA PHE A 106 37.23 21.26 14.33
C PHE A 106 37.98 22.54 14.77
N ASN A 107 37.30 23.41 15.54
CA ASN A 107 37.89 24.64 16.13
C ASN A 107 38.88 25.41 15.23
N ASN A 108 38.57 25.55 13.95
CA ASN A 108 39.43 26.17 12.94
C ASN A 108 38.81 27.46 12.41
N ASN A 109 39.49 28.60 12.67
CA ASN A 109 39.04 29.92 12.22
C ASN A 109 38.80 30.04 10.70
N LYS A 110 39.46 29.17 9.90
CA LYS A 110 39.24 29.14 8.44
C LYS A 110 37.88 28.57 8.05
N LEU A 111 37.23 27.81 8.95
CA LEU A 111 35.90 27.22 8.72
C LEU A 111 34.76 28.14 9.09
N LYS A 112 35.04 29.29 9.75
CA LYS A 112 34.01 30.22 10.17
C LYS A 112 33.15 30.72 9.00
N GLY A 113 33.80 31.10 7.89
CA GLY A 113 33.09 31.51 6.67
C GLY A 113 32.24 30.41 6.04
N LEU A 114 32.66 29.14 6.17
CA LEU A 114 31.87 28.00 5.72
C LEU A 114 30.63 27.81 6.59
N ILE A 115 30.79 27.92 7.92
CA ILE A 115 29.65 27.84 8.88
C ILE A 115 28.63 28.95 8.60
N ASP A 116 29.12 30.19 8.37
CA ASP A 116 28.25 31.33 8.06
C ASP A 116 27.46 31.09 6.75
N ASN A 117 28.11 30.54 5.73
CA ASN A 117 27.48 30.20 4.44
C ASN A 117 26.43 29.09 4.60
N ILE A 118 26.69 28.03 5.38
CA ILE A 118 25.75 26.96 5.63
C ILE A 118 24.54 27.49 6.41
N ASN A 119 24.75 28.33 7.44
CA ASN A 119 23.67 28.97 8.17
C ASN A 119 22.79 29.85 7.27
N LYS A 120 23.40 30.57 6.34
CA LYS A 120 22.68 31.38 5.35
C LYS A 120 21.83 30.48 4.44
N LEU A 121 22.44 29.43 3.89
CA LEU A 121 21.72 28.46 3.05
C LEU A 121 20.55 27.81 3.79
N LYS A 122 20.75 27.43 5.07
CA LYS A 122 19.70 26.89 5.94
C LYS A 122 18.53 27.87 6.06
N SER A 123 18.81 29.16 6.30
CA SER A 123 17.76 30.17 6.40
C SER A 123 17.03 30.41 5.06
N GLU A 124 17.74 30.37 3.94
CA GLU A 124 17.14 30.51 2.60
C GLU A 124 16.25 29.31 2.27
N ILE A 125 16.65 28.09 2.58
CA ILE A 125 15.83 26.87 2.41
C ILE A 125 14.58 26.97 3.28
N SER A 126 14.72 27.30 4.57
CA SER A 126 13.59 27.41 5.49
C SER A 126 12.56 28.46 5.02
N ASN A 127 13.03 29.63 4.58
CA ASN A 127 12.15 30.67 4.04
C ASN A 127 11.44 30.24 2.76
N SER A 128 12.19 29.65 1.82
CA SER A 128 11.61 29.16 0.55
C SER A 128 10.58 28.05 0.80
N THR A 129 10.84 27.18 1.78
CA THR A 129 9.91 26.14 2.18
C THR A 129 8.62 26.70 2.76
N ASN A 130 8.75 27.65 3.69
CA ASN A 130 7.56 28.26 4.31
C ASN A 130 6.72 29.00 3.27
N CYS A 131 7.33 29.71 2.33
CA CYS A 131 6.61 30.32 1.21
C CYS A 131 5.93 29.26 0.34
N PHE A 132 6.65 28.19 -0.03
CA PHE A 132 6.09 27.11 -0.85
C PHE A 132 4.89 26.44 -0.17
N VAL A 133 5.00 26.12 1.13
CA VAL A 133 3.90 25.52 1.91
C VAL A 133 2.73 26.49 1.98
N SER A 134 2.97 27.77 2.30
CA SER A 134 1.92 28.78 2.35
C SER A 134 1.21 28.95 1.00
N ASP A 135 1.98 29.12 -0.09
CA ASP A 135 1.42 29.40 -1.41
C ASP A 135 0.64 28.21 -1.99
N ASN A 136 1.05 26.98 -1.66
CA ASN A 136 0.47 25.78 -2.27
C ASN A 136 -0.53 25.05 -1.35
N PHE A 137 -0.36 25.11 -0.02
CA PHE A 137 -1.17 24.30 0.90
C PHE A 137 -2.15 25.10 1.75
N ASP A 138 -1.94 26.40 1.99
CA ASP A 138 -2.95 27.23 2.66
C ASP A 138 -4.20 27.44 1.79
N ASN A 139 -4.03 27.35 0.46
CA ASN A 139 -5.11 27.34 -0.52
C ASN A 139 -5.60 25.94 -0.90
N PHE A 140 -4.87 24.89 -0.55
CA PHE A 140 -5.26 23.50 -0.75
C PHE A 140 -6.27 23.10 0.35
N LYS A 141 -7.37 23.83 0.41
CA LYS A 141 -8.57 23.29 1.04
C LYS A 141 -9.01 22.16 0.12
N CYS A 142 -8.61 20.93 0.44
CA CYS A 142 -9.29 19.77 -0.12
C CYS A 142 -10.78 20.09 -0.06
N SER A 143 -11.41 20.20 -1.21
CA SER A 143 -12.81 20.60 -1.39
C SER A 143 -13.79 19.67 -0.69
N ASN A 144 -13.31 18.62 -0.10
CA ASN A 144 -14.08 17.61 0.60
C ASN A 144 -14.05 17.89 2.11
N ASN A 145 -15.00 18.70 2.59
CA ASN A 145 -15.45 18.67 3.98
C ASN A 145 -16.12 17.29 4.23
N GLN A 146 -15.32 16.22 4.18
CA GLN A 146 -15.81 14.91 4.59
C GLN A 146 -15.86 14.91 6.10
N ASP A 147 -17.04 15.12 6.63
CA ASP A 147 -17.33 14.88 8.02
C ASP A 147 -17.30 13.36 8.25
N TYR A 148 -16.80 12.93 9.38
CA TYR A 148 -16.87 11.52 9.81
C TYR A 148 -18.29 10.94 9.70
N PHE A 149 -19.31 11.78 9.96
CA PHE A 149 -20.72 11.42 9.91
C PHE A 149 -21.35 11.53 8.51
N ASP A 150 -20.76 12.31 7.60
CA ASP A 150 -21.22 12.50 6.22
C ASP A 150 -20.16 12.10 5.20
N ASP A 151 -19.62 10.90 5.36
CA ASP A 151 -18.59 10.35 4.51
C ASP A 151 -19.17 9.86 3.18
N SER A 152 -19.03 10.69 2.16
CA SER A 152 -19.50 10.40 0.81
C SER A 152 -18.73 9.25 0.14
N ILE A 153 -17.43 9.11 0.44
CA ILE A 153 -16.60 8.02 -0.09
C ILE A 153 -17.05 6.69 0.49
N ARG A 154 -17.29 6.63 1.79
CA ARG A 154 -17.80 5.44 2.44
C ARG A 154 -19.11 4.98 1.81
N ARG A 155 -20.09 5.89 1.61
CA ARG A 155 -21.36 5.53 0.97
C ARG A 155 -21.15 4.94 -0.43
N ARG A 156 -20.23 5.52 -1.20
CA ARG A 156 -19.90 5.03 -2.55
C ARG A 156 -19.19 3.68 -2.51
N ILE A 157 -18.37 3.43 -1.50
CA ILE A 157 -17.77 2.11 -1.27
C ILE A 157 -18.84 1.10 -0.90
N ASP A 158 -19.76 1.45 0.03
CA ASP A 158 -20.89 0.60 0.43
C ASP A 158 -21.77 0.23 -0.78
N ASP A 159 -21.99 1.18 -1.71
CA ASP A 159 -22.74 0.94 -2.96
C ASP A 159 -21.98 0.06 -3.96
N LEU A 160 -20.65 0.03 -3.89
CA LEU A 160 -19.77 -0.74 -4.78
C LEU A 160 -19.63 -2.20 -4.32
N VAL A 161 -19.62 -2.43 -3.01
CA VAL A 161 -19.39 -3.74 -2.42
C VAL A 161 -20.62 -4.62 -2.58
N HIS A 162 -20.43 -5.80 -3.17
CA HIS A 162 -21.51 -6.76 -3.41
C HIS A 162 -21.68 -7.73 -2.24
N ASP A 163 -20.57 -8.09 -1.61
CA ASP A 163 -20.58 -9.04 -0.51
C ASP A 163 -19.38 -8.82 0.41
N VAL A 164 -19.56 -9.11 1.69
CA VAL A 164 -18.52 -9.03 2.73
C VAL A 164 -18.43 -10.39 3.42
N GLY A 165 -17.21 -10.86 3.59
CA GLY A 165 -16.96 -12.14 4.25
C GLY A 165 -17.40 -12.16 5.72
N GLU A 166 -17.58 -13.36 6.25
CA GLU A 166 -17.93 -13.55 7.65
C GLU A 166 -16.71 -13.44 8.58
N PRO A 167 -16.87 -12.94 9.82
CA PRO A 167 -15.81 -12.92 10.80
C PRO A 167 -15.36 -14.33 11.18
N TYR A 168 -14.08 -14.50 11.46
CA TYR A 168 -13.64 -15.73 12.10
C TYR A 168 -13.95 -15.70 13.60
N ASP A 169 -14.39 -16.84 14.12
CA ASP A 169 -14.53 -17.03 15.56
C ASP A 169 -13.15 -17.08 16.26
N PRO A 170 -13.08 -16.87 17.59
CA PRO A 170 -11.83 -16.88 18.32
C PRO A 170 -11.01 -18.16 18.16
N LYS A 171 -11.68 -19.31 18.05
CA LYS A 171 -11.04 -20.62 17.88
C LYS A 171 -10.35 -20.72 16.51
N LYS A 172 -11.00 -20.24 15.47
CA LYS A 172 -10.44 -20.23 14.11
C LYS A 172 -9.24 -19.29 14.03
N LEU A 173 -9.29 -18.12 14.67
CA LEU A 173 -8.18 -17.20 14.75
C LEU A 173 -6.99 -17.81 15.52
N GLU A 174 -7.22 -18.47 16.64
CA GLU A 174 -6.17 -19.18 17.39
C GLU A 174 -5.47 -20.26 16.53
N GLU A 175 -6.25 -21.01 15.73
CA GLU A 175 -5.68 -21.96 14.76
C GLU A 175 -4.84 -21.25 13.70
N ILE A 176 -5.28 -20.11 13.19
CA ILE A 176 -4.54 -19.30 12.20
C ILE A 176 -3.24 -18.76 12.83
N TYR A 177 -3.28 -18.24 14.06
CA TYR A 177 -2.09 -17.73 14.74
C TYR A 177 -1.04 -18.84 14.95
N LYS A 178 -1.48 -19.99 15.44
CA LYS A 178 -0.59 -21.14 15.63
C LYS A 178 0.04 -21.62 14.33
N ASN A 179 -0.77 -21.73 13.27
CA ASN A 179 -0.27 -22.10 11.94
C ASN A 179 0.60 -20.99 11.34
N GLY A 180 0.28 -19.73 11.64
CA GLY A 180 1.00 -18.54 11.20
C GLY A 180 2.44 -18.52 11.71
N GLU A 181 2.68 -18.89 12.96
CA GLU A 181 4.04 -19.01 13.50
C GLU A 181 4.91 -19.98 12.68
N ASP A 182 4.35 -21.16 12.37
CA ASP A 182 5.06 -22.18 11.58
C ASP A 182 5.26 -21.71 10.13
N ARG A 183 4.24 -21.04 9.52
CA ARG A 183 4.36 -20.43 8.18
C ARG A 183 5.48 -19.38 8.16
N PHE A 184 5.52 -18.48 9.13
CA PHE A 184 6.51 -17.39 9.19
C PHE A 184 7.93 -17.93 9.39
N LEU A 185 8.12 -18.90 10.27
CA LEU A 185 9.42 -19.60 10.44
C LEU A 185 9.90 -20.24 9.13
N LYS A 186 9.00 -20.84 8.37
CA LYS A 186 9.29 -21.48 7.08
C LYS A 186 9.28 -20.50 5.89
N LYS A 187 9.04 -19.22 6.14
CA LYS A 187 8.88 -18.18 5.10
C LYS A 187 7.82 -18.53 4.07
N ILE A 188 6.68 -19.08 4.52
CA ILE A 188 5.53 -19.38 3.69
C ILE A 188 4.65 -18.12 3.61
N PRO A 189 4.41 -17.53 2.42
CA PRO A 189 3.62 -16.32 2.26
C PRO A 189 2.12 -16.54 2.54
N PRO A 190 1.37 -15.45 2.80
CA PRO A 190 1.81 -14.08 3.02
C PRO A 190 2.11 -13.78 4.49
N GLY A 191 2.58 -12.56 4.79
CA GLY A 191 2.64 -11.98 6.13
C GLY A 191 3.92 -12.31 6.91
N PHE A 192 4.83 -13.17 6.42
CA PHE A 192 6.04 -13.51 7.18
C PHE A 192 7.01 -12.33 7.32
N ARG A 193 6.89 -11.30 6.50
CA ARG A 193 7.65 -10.05 6.63
C ARG A 193 7.22 -9.25 7.84
N ASP A 194 6.00 -9.43 8.30
CA ASP A 194 5.44 -8.75 9.46
C ASP A 194 5.71 -9.48 10.79
N SER A 195 6.42 -10.58 10.76
CA SER A 195 6.80 -11.36 11.96
C SER A 195 7.50 -10.53 13.05
N LYS A 196 8.12 -9.40 12.68
CA LYS A 196 8.81 -8.50 13.61
C LYS A 196 7.89 -7.45 14.26
N LYS A 197 6.64 -7.29 13.80
CA LYS A 197 5.70 -6.28 14.31
C LYS A 197 5.27 -6.53 15.77
N GLY A 198 5.75 -7.59 16.41
CA GLY A 198 5.38 -7.94 17.79
C GLY A 198 3.93 -8.44 17.90
N ASP A 199 3.44 -8.50 19.14
CA ASP A 199 2.10 -9.01 19.45
C ASP A 199 1.11 -7.86 19.71
N GLU A 200 1.27 -6.73 19.00
CA GLU A 200 0.25 -5.69 19.04
C GLU A 200 -1.10 -6.24 18.56
N CYS A 201 -2.14 -5.92 19.30
CA CYS A 201 -3.49 -6.41 18.99
C CYS A 201 -4.52 -5.28 19.07
N TYR A 202 -5.68 -5.53 18.50
CA TYR A 202 -6.90 -4.76 18.70
C TYR A 202 -8.07 -5.71 18.98
N TYR A 203 -9.14 -5.18 19.57
CA TYR A 203 -10.31 -5.96 19.94
C TYR A 203 -11.53 -5.45 19.17
N HIS A 204 -12.32 -6.40 18.66
CA HIS A 204 -13.61 -6.11 18.04
C HIS A 204 -14.58 -7.24 18.34
N ASP A 205 -15.78 -6.92 18.80
CA ASP A 205 -16.83 -7.88 19.21
C ASP A 205 -16.36 -8.97 20.19
N GLY A 206 -15.46 -8.60 21.12
CA GLY A 206 -14.87 -9.52 22.08
C GLY A 206 -13.82 -10.47 21.52
N VAL A 207 -13.41 -10.28 20.27
CA VAL A 207 -12.40 -11.06 19.57
C VAL A 207 -11.11 -10.26 19.49
N GLU A 208 -9.97 -10.92 19.76
CA GLU A 208 -8.63 -10.35 19.66
C GLU A 208 -8.03 -10.62 18.29
N TYR A 209 -7.55 -9.54 17.65
CA TYR A 209 -6.87 -9.59 16.36
C TYR A 209 -5.41 -9.16 16.54
N ILE A 210 -4.47 -10.09 16.31
CA ILE A 210 -3.03 -9.84 16.41
C ILE A 210 -2.54 -9.29 15.07
N LYS A 211 -2.05 -8.04 15.07
CA LYS A 211 -1.72 -7.26 13.86
C LYS A 211 -0.72 -7.95 12.92
N LYS A 212 0.31 -8.63 13.47
CA LYS A 212 1.30 -9.34 12.63
C LYS A 212 0.71 -10.42 11.73
N TYR A 213 -0.51 -10.90 12.04
CA TYR A 213 -1.21 -11.91 11.24
C TYR A 213 -2.29 -11.33 10.32
N GLY A 214 -2.44 -10.01 10.23
CA GLY A 214 -3.46 -9.34 9.41
C GLY A 214 -3.49 -9.85 7.98
N ASP A 215 -2.33 -9.81 7.30
CA ASP A 215 -2.18 -10.32 5.92
C ASP A 215 -2.55 -11.80 5.80
N LEU A 216 -2.17 -12.60 6.79
CA LEU A 216 -2.50 -14.03 6.80
C LEU A 216 -4.00 -14.27 7.00
N ILE A 217 -4.66 -13.51 7.89
CA ILE A 217 -6.11 -13.62 8.10
C ILE A 217 -6.84 -13.25 6.81
N ILE A 218 -6.48 -12.12 6.18
CA ILE A 218 -7.05 -11.69 4.89
C ILE A 218 -6.86 -12.79 3.85
N TRP A 219 -5.67 -13.35 3.75
CA TRP A 219 -5.38 -14.43 2.80
C TRP A 219 -6.25 -15.68 3.04
N MET A 220 -6.43 -16.09 4.30
CA MET A 220 -7.30 -17.23 4.62
C MET A 220 -8.75 -16.95 4.23
N GLN A 221 -9.24 -15.72 4.41
CA GLN A 221 -10.57 -15.31 3.98
C GLN A 221 -10.71 -15.27 2.45
N VAL A 222 -9.65 -14.86 1.73
CA VAL A 222 -9.58 -14.98 0.27
C VAL A 222 -9.70 -16.46 -0.14
N LEU A 223 -8.94 -17.36 0.48
CA LEU A 223 -9.01 -18.80 0.18
C LEU A 223 -10.40 -19.39 0.47
N ASP A 224 -11.04 -18.98 1.57
CA ASP A 224 -12.39 -19.42 1.90
C ASP A 224 -13.40 -18.90 0.84
N TYR A 225 -13.23 -17.68 0.31
CA TYR A 225 -14.03 -17.19 -0.80
C TYR A 225 -13.83 -18.05 -2.06
N LEU A 226 -12.57 -18.31 -2.46
CA LEU A 226 -12.23 -19.11 -3.64
C LEU A 226 -12.84 -20.52 -3.60
N LYS A 227 -12.94 -21.09 -2.41
CA LYS A 227 -13.54 -22.43 -2.20
C LYS A 227 -15.01 -22.48 -2.64
N ASN A 228 -15.71 -21.36 -2.54
CA ASN A 228 -17.13 -21.25 -2.82
C ASN A 228 -17.44 -20.62 -4.20
N CYS A 229 -16.42 -20.26 -4.97
CA CYS A 229 -16.58 -19.74 -6.33
C CYS A 229 -17.08 -20.82 -7.29
N ASN A 230 -17.83 -20.39 -8.31
CA ASN A 230 -18.28 -21.27 -9.37
C ASN A 230 -17.19 -21.50 -10.42
N ASP A 231 -17.35 -22.57 -11.18
CA ASP A 231 -16.44 -22.88 -12.29
C ASP A 231 -16.43 -21.74 -13.32
N GLY A 232 -15.23 -21.38 -13.78
CA GLY A 232 -15.02 -20.33 -14.78
C GLY A 232 -15.05 -18.90 -14.22
N GLU A 233 -15.18 -18.70 -12.93
CA GLU A 233 -14.97 -17.37 -12.32
C GLU A 233 -13.47 -16.99 -12.36
N PHE A 234 -13.22 -15.73 -12.68
CA PHE A 234 -11.88 -15.12 -12.50
C PHE A 234 -11.89 -14.27 -11.24
N VAL A 235 -10.96 -14.53 -10.32
CA VAL A 235 -10.81 -13.75 -9.09
C VAL A 235 -9.50 -13.01 -9.11
N LEU A 236 -9.56 -11.69 -8.95
CA LEU A 236 -8.40 -10.80 -8.93
C LEU A 236 -8.26 -10.14 -7.56
N PHE A 237 -7.18 -10.48 -6.86
CA PHE A 237 -6.84 -9.81 -5.60
C PHE A 237 -5.96 -8.58 -5.87
N VAL A 238 -6.44 -7.41 -5.47
CA VAL A 238 -5.76 -6.13 -5.69
C VAL A 238 -5.19 -5.64 -4.37
N THR A 239 -3.87 -5.47 -4.31
CA THR A 239 -3.18 -4.99 -3.11
C THR A 239 -2.01 -4.08 -3.45
N ASN A 240 -1.71 -3.13 -2.58
CA ASN A 240 -0.47 -2.35 -2.64
C ASN A 240 0.59 -2.82 -1.61
N ASP A 241 0.39 -3.95 -0.95
CA ASP A 241 1.49 -4.55 -0.19
C ASP A 241 2.51 -5.11 -1.18
N LEU A 242 3.58 -4.34 -1.40
CA LEU A 242 4.62 -4.66 -2.40
C LEU A 242 5.75 -5.51 -1.84
N LYS A 243 5.59 -6.07 -0.63
CA LYS A 243 6.59 -6.93 0.04
C LYS A 243 6.88 -8.19 -0.77
N SER A 244 8.04 -8.78 -0.51
CA SER A 244 8.51 -9.98 -1.24
C SER A 244 7.77 -11.27 -0.90
N ASP A 245 6.89 -11.26 0.07
CA ASP A 245 5.99 -12.36 0.40
C ASP A 245 4.68 -12.34 -0.39
N PHE A 246 4.29 -11.19 -0.94
CA PHE A 246 3.22 -11.12 -1.94
C PHE A 246 3.73 -11.19 -3.37
N TRP A 247 4.92 -10.65 -3.63
CA TRP A 247 5.43 -10.45 -5.00
C TRP A 247 6.86 -10.95 -5.19
N LYS A 248 7.13 -11.41 -6.40
CA LYS A 248 8.49 -11.56 -6.91
C LYS A 248 8.79 -10.47 -7.91
N ASN A 249 9.97 -9.85 -7.78
CA ASN A 249 10.47 -8.88 -8.74
C ASN A 249 11.28 -9.61 -9.82
N ILE A 250 10.83 -9.53 -11.06
CA ILE A 250 11.54 -10.09 -12.22
C ILE A 250 11.62 -9.00 -13.28
N ASN A 251 12.82 -8.54 -13.60
CA ASN A 251 13.06 -7.49 -14.61
C ASN A 251 12.16 -6.25 -14.43
N ASN A 252 12.04 -5.75 -13.19
CA ASN A 252 11.19 -4.62 -12.79
C ASN A 252 9.66 -4.88 -12.84
N TYR A 253 9.22 -6.10 -13.14
CA TYR A 253 7.81 -6.49 -13.03
C TYR A 253 7.52 -7.12 -11.67
N LYS A 254 6.38 -6.77 -11.10
CA LYS A 254 5.81 -7.44 -9.92
C LYS A 254 5.01 -8.65 -10.40
N ILE A 255 5.45 -9.84 -10.03
CA ILE A 255 4.75 -11.08 -10.35
C ILE A 255 4.23 -11.66 -9.04
N PRO A 256 2.95 -12.07 -8.96
CA PRO A 256 2.41 -12.71 -7.76
C PRO A 256 3.29 -13.86 -7.29
N HIS A 257 3.48 -13.99 -5.98
CA HIS A 257 4.32 -15.03 -5.44
C HIS A 257 3.77 -16.42 -5.83
N PRO A 258 4.54 -17.30 -6.48
CA PRO A 258 4.04 -18.58 -7.02
C PRO A 258 3.36 -19.45 -5.98
N TYR A 259 3.78 -19.36 -4.71
CA TYR A 259 3.17 -20.11 -3.62
C TYR A 259 1.70 -19.70 -3.43
N LEU A 260 1.38 -18.40 -3.45
CA LEU A 260 0.00 -17.90 -3.32
C LEU A 260 -0.87 -18.42 -4.48
N LYS A 261 -0.39 -18.30 -5.71
CA LYS A 261 -1.11 -18.85 -6.89
C LYS A 261 -1.32 -20.36 -6.78
N LYS A 262 -0.33 -21.08 -6.28
CA LYS A 262 -0.45 -22.53 -6.08
C LYS A 262 -1.44 -22.88 -4.98
N GLU A 263 -1.43 -22.14 -3.87
CA GLU A 263 -2.35 -22.35 -2.75
C GLU A 263 -3.79 -22.06 -3.19
N ALA A 264 -4.05 -20.93 -3.88
CA ALA A 264 -5.35 -20.62 -4.47
C ALA A 264 -5.85 -21.74 -5.40
N LYS A 265 -5.01 -22.18 -6.34
CA LYS A 265 -5.34 -23.25 -7.26
C LYS A 265 -5.58 -24.61 -6.59
N SER A 266 -4.94 -24.86 -5.44
CA SER A 266 -5.17 -26.10 -4.67
C SER A 266 -6.52 -26.12 -3.97
N ILE A 267 -7.09 -24.93 -3.69
CA ILE A 267 -8.41 -24.78 -3.07
C ILE A 267 -9.52 -25.02 -4.11
N ASN A 268 -9.38 -24.40 -5.29
CA ASN A 268 -10.33 -24.58 -6.38
C ASN A 268 -9.55 -24.55 -7.72
N ALA A 269 -9.50 -25.69 -8.40
CA ALA A 269 -8.74 -25.86 -9.64
C ALA A 269 -9.46 -25.28 -10.86
N GLU A 270 -10.79 -25.08 -10.79
CA GLU A 270 -11.65 -24.68 -11.88
C GLU A 270 -11.80 -23.16 -12.03
N ILE A 271 -11.28 -22.39 -11.06
CA ILE A 271 -11.23 -20.93 -11.12
C ILE A 271 -9.89 -20.43 -11.63
N GLU A 272 -9.90 -19.23 -12.19
CA GLU A 272 -8.69 -18.46 -12.45
C GLU A 272 -8.48 -17.46 -11.30
N PHE A 273 -7.27 -17.48 -10.73
CA PHE A 273 -6.85 -16.54 -9.67
C PHE A 273 -5.57 -15.83 -10.09
N ASP A 274 -5.59 -14.52 -9.97
CA ASP A 274 -4.38 -13.72 -10.12
C ASP A 274 -4.39 -12.53 -9.13
N MET A 275 -3.30 -11.77 -9.11
CA MET A 275 -3.13 -10.60 -8.26
C MET A 275 -2.66 -9.41 -9.10
N MET A 276 -3.06 -8.21 -8.71
CA MET A 276 -2.69 -6.97 -9.39
C MET A 276 -2.27 -5.91 -8.35
N THR A 277 -1.31 -5.09 -8.71
CA THR A 277 -0.91 -3.96 -7.87
C THR A 277 -1.95 -2.84 -7.94
N ALA A 278 -1.99 -2.00 -6.90
CA ALA A 278 -2.89 -0.84 -6.89
C ALA A 278 -2.63 0.10 -8.09
N ASP A 279 -1.35 0.33 -8.42
CA ASP A 279 -0.95 1.17 -9.55
C ASP A 279 -1.53 0.65 -10.88
N GLU A 280 -1.33 -0.63 -11.17
CA GLU A 280 -1.86 -1.26 -12.37
C GLU A 280 -3.39 -1.20 -12.42
N PHE A 281 -4.04 -1.49 -11.28
CA PHE A 281 -5.50 -1.49 -11.18
C PHE A 281 -6.11 -0.10 -11.39
N PHE A 282 -5.64 0.91 -10.65
CA PHE A 282 -6.16 2.27 -10.79
C PHE A 282 -5.90 2.82 -12.19
N ASN A 283 -4.74 2.54 -12.78
CA ASN A 283 -4.46 2.91 -14.17
C ASN A 283 -5.48 2.30 -15.14
N GLN A 284 -5.80 1.01 -14.99
CA GLN A 284 -6.78 0.35 -15.88
C GLN A 284 -8.21 0.85 -15.66
N VAL A 285 -8.59 1.22 -14.43
CA VAL A 285 -9.94 1.70 -14.14
C VAL A 285 -10.10 3.17 -14.50
N MET A 286 -9.15 4.04 -14.14
CA MET A 286 -9.33 5.50 -14.29
C MET A 286 -8.94 6.03 -15.68
N ILE A 287 -8.14 5.28 -16.44
CA ILE A 287 -7.59 5.73 -17.74
C ILE A 287 -8.27 5.04 -18.91
N SER A 288 -9.07 4.00 -18.67
CA SER A 288 -9.65 3.17 -19.73
C SER A 288 -10.37 3.95 -20.84
N ASP A 289 -10.97 5.08 -20.48
CA ASP A 289 -11.79 5.90 -21.40
C ASP A 289 -11.03 7.12 -21.95
N LEU A 290 -9.76 7.29 -21.57
CA LEU A 290 -8.91 8.38 -22.02
C LEU A 290 -8.01 7.90 -23.18
N ASP A 291 -7.73 8.81 -24.12
CA ASP A 291 -6.65 8.56 -25.07
C ASP A 291 -5.33 8.40 -24.30
N SER A 292 -4.73 7.21 -24.41
CA SER A 292 -3.52 6.84 -23.64
C SER A 292 -2.32 7.77 -23.87
N ASN A 293 -2.32 8.52 -24.98
CA ASN A 293 -1.30 9.51 -25.33
C ASN A 293 -1.69 10.95 -24.95
N SER A 294 -2.88 11.14 -24.37
CA SER A 294 -3.33 12.47 -23.97
C SER A 294 -2.57 12.98 -22.73
N THR A 295 -2.46 14.30 -22.62
CA THR A 295 -1.90 14.94 -21.41
C THR A 295 -2.73 14.59 -20.17
N GLU A 296 -4.03 14.40 -20.31
CA GLU A 296 -4.92 14.02 -19.22
C GLU A 296 -4.63 12.61 -18.72
N ALA A 297 -4.41 11.65 -19.61
CA ALA A 297 -4.01 10.29 -19.23
C ALA A 297 -2.67 10.30 -18.49
N GLN A 298 -1.69 11.08 -18.96
CA GLN A 298 -0.39 11.19 -18.30
C GLN A 298 -0.50 11.83 -16.91
N ASN A 299 -1.23 12.93 -16.80
CA ASN A 299 -1.45 13.57 -15.49
C ASN A 299 -2.16 12.63 -14.51
N THR A 300 -3.13 11.84 -14.99
CA THR A 300 -3.82 10.84 -14.17
C THR A 300 -2.87 9.74 -13.69
N LYS A 301 -1.96 9.25 -14.54
CA LYS A 301 -0.93 8.26 -14.15
C LYS A 301 0.01 8.81 -13.08
N ASP A 302 0.46 10.04 -13.26
CA ASP A 302 1.37 10.67 -12.32
C ASP A 302 0.69 10.87 -10.95
N GLU A 303 -0.54 11.32 -10.91
CA GLU A 303 -1.33 11.46 -9.68
C GLU A 303 -1.59 10.12 -8.99
N ILE A 304 -1.97 9.08 -9.74
CA ILE A 304 -2.13 7.73 -9.19
C ILE A 304 -0.84 7.27 -8.52
N LYS A 305 0.29 7.42 -9.20
CA LYS A 305 1.60 7.04 -8.69
C LYS A 305 1.98 7.82 -7.43
N GLU A 306 1.75 9.12 -7.42
CA GLU A 306 1.99 9.96 -6.25
C GLU A 306 1.11 9.54 -5.07
N THR A 307 -0.18 9.33 -5.32
CA THR A 307 -1.14 8.93 -4.29
C THR A 307 -0.76 7.58 -3.67
N ILE A 308 -0.43 6.59 -4.49
CA ILE A 308 -0.07 5.24 -4.02
C ILE A 308 1.22 5.23 -3.19
N ASN A 309 2.13 6.15 -3.45
CA ASN A 309 3.35 6.30 -2.65
C ASN A 309 3.12 6.99 -1.29
N VAL A 310 1.89 7.43 -1.00
CA VAL A 310 1.55 7.97 0.33
C VAL A 310 1.47 6.85 1.36
N VAL A 311 2.13 7.01 2.50
CA VAL A 311 2.02 6.07 3.63
C VAL A 311 0.67 6.24 4.31
N LEU A 312 -0.09 5.17 4.37
CA LEU A 312 -1.49 5.18 4.82
C LEU A 312 -1.69 4.94 6.32
N SER A 313 -0.63 4.58 7.04
CA SER A 313 -0.71 4.26 8.47
C SER A 313 0.35 5.00 9.28
N PRO A 314 -0.03 5.61 10.43
CA PRO A 314 0.94 6.22 11.33
C PRO A 314 1.84 5.19 12.01
N TYR A 315 1.43 3.92 12.07
CA TYR A 315 2.16 2.84 12.72
C TYR A 315 3.18 2.15 11.80
N GLU A 316 2.94 2.12 10.49
CA GLU A 316 3.92 1.61 9.51
C GLU A 316 5.09 2.58 9.30
N SER A 317 4.89 3.86 9.58
CA SER A 317 5.78 4.93 9.12
C SER A 317 7.14 5.00 9.81
N LEU A 318 7.29 4.54 11.05
CA LEU A 318 8.54 4.72 11.81
C LEU A 318 9.49 3.50 11.72
N GLN A 319 8.96 2.29 11.75
CA GLN A 319 9.78 1.08 11.65
C GLN A 319 10.17 0.74 10.22
N GLU A 320 9.24 0.86 9.25
CA GLU A 320 9.57 0.64 7.84
C GLU A 320 10.51 1.69 7.28
N ARG A 321 10.42 2.94 7.76
CA ARG A 321 11.40 3.99 7.42
C ARG A 321 12.78 3.68 7.97
N ALA A 322 12.90 3.17 9.18
CA ALA A 322 14.19 2.75 9.74
C ALA A 322 14.78 1.60 8.91
N GLU A 323 13.97 0.61 8.53
CA GLU A 323 14.43 -0.51 7.69
C GLU A 323 14.74 -0.10 6.24
N GLN A 324 14.05 0.90 5.71
CA GLN A 324 14.32 1.45 4.37
C GLN A 324 15.59 2.32 4.38
N TYR A 325 15.81 3.06 5.47
CA TYR A 325 17.06 3.78 5.71
C TYR A 325 18.25 2.84 5.91
N ASP A 326 18.09 1.79 6.71
CA ASP A 326 19.13 0.79 6.90
C ASP A 326 19.49 0.06 5.59
N ARG A 327 18.53 -0.15 4.68
CA ARG A 327 18.81 -0.74 3.34
C ARG A 327 19.48 0.22 2.37
N LEU A 328 19.20 1.52 2.48
CA LEU A 328 19.82 2.54 1.62
C LEU A 328 21.27 2.88 2.06
N PHE A 329 21.60 2.60 3.31
CA PHE A 329 22.91 2.96 3.91
C PHE A 329 23.68 1.76 4.47
N SER A 330 23.13 0.55 4.46
CA SER A 330 23.95 -0.66 4.61
C SER A 330 24.69 -0.90 3.30
N TYR A 331 25.84 -0.32 3.18
CA TYR A 331 26.87 -0.77 2.23
C TYR A 331 27.13 -2.25 2.53
N ASP A 332 27.10 -3.07 1.49
CA ASP A 332 27.45 -4.47 1.53
C ASP A 332 28.82 -4.66 2.21
N ASP A 333 28.82 -4.98 3.50
CA ASP A 333 30.02 -5.49 4.20
C ASP A 333 30.42 -6.90 3.73
N ASP A 334 29.69 -7.49 2.80
CA ASP A 334 29.94 -8.85 2.31
C ASP A 334 31.00 -8.91 1.17
N GLU A 335 31.49 -7.79 0.63
CA GLU A 335 32.55 -7.81 -0.39
C GLU A 335 33.98 -7.72 0.16
N MET A 336 34.18 -7.65 1.47
CA MET A 336 35.55 -7.53 2.05
C MET A 336 36.13 -8.78 2.69
N ASN A 337 35.46 -9.93 2.65
CA ASN A 337 35.96 -11.16 3.27
C ASN A 337 36.48 -12.23 2.30
N ASP A 338 36.61 -11.97 1.02
CA ASP A 338 37.20 -12.93 0.05
C ASP A 338 38.61 -12.55 -0.44
N ARG A 339 39.34 -11.74 0.33
CA ARG A 339 40.78 -11.54 0.07
C ARG A 339 41.58 -11.58 1.37
N TYR A 340 41.80 -12.79 1.90
CA TYR A 340 43.02 -13.17 2.58
C TYR A 340 43.09 -14.70 2.69
#